data_e84730af0e9b2ce3c96b46a7eb6585f9
#
_entry.id   e84730af0e9b2ce3c96b46a7eb6585f9
#
_cell.length_a   1.000
_cell.length_b   1.000
_cell.length_c   1.000
_cell.angle_alpha   90.00
_cell.angle_beta   90.00
_cell.angle_gamma   90.00
#
_symmetry.space_group_name_H-M   'P 1'
#
loop_
_entity.id
_entity.type
_entity.pdbx_description
1 polymer ?
#
loop_
_entity_poly.entity_id
_entity_poly.type
_entity_poly.pdbx_seq_one_letter_code
_entity_poly.pdbx_strand_id
1 'polypeptide(L)'
;MPSLRPPHRIAVIGDVGGHAWMLRRCLQELGADTSAGTVPDDMVIIQVGDLIHKGPDSAGAVTLADRMLAGSPTQWIQLLGNHEAQEGLGGPAFWHEVLDGGLRAELRRWVETDRARLAVGLDTVEYGPVLVTHAGLTRQKWVAIGRPGSPDLAAASLNKELTADPDLAFAAGEMLGVKPRLPVGVAWASPRELLGSWDMEPLPFSQVHGHASPRRWSSDTWAPGLPRRTTTRAAADRKRRHSDFSWPDGGHILCVDPDYGADAAPVPLSPLIVSGEILV
;
A
#
# COMPACT_ATOMS: atom_id res chain seq x y z
N MET A 1 -35.04 -4.61 -4.76
CA MET A 1 -34.23 -3.39 -4.80
C MET A 1 -33.03 -3.64 -3.90
N PRO A 2 -31.77 -3.60 -4.40
CA PRO A 2 -30.64 -3.67 -3.50
C PRO A 2 -30.70 -2.48 -2.57
N SER A 3 -30.57 -2.73 -1.28
CA SER A 3 -30.43 -1.70 -0.24
C SER A 3 -29.17 -0.92 -0.57
N LEU A 4 -29.29 0.34 -0.98
CA LEU A 4 -28.19 1.28 -1.05
C LEU A 4 -27.67 1.47 0.38
N ARG A 5 -26.68 0.67 0.78
CA ARG A 5 -25.88 1.02 1.97
C ARG A 5 -25.21 2.36 1.64
N PRO A 6 -25.20 3.32 2.57
CA PRO A 6 -24.41 4.53 2.35
C PRO A 6 -22.94 4.13 2.11
N PRO A 7 -22.21 4.84 1.25
CA PRO A 7 -20.81 4.56 1.01
C PRO A 7 -20.06 4.62 2.34
N HIS A 8 -19.23 3.61 2.59
CA HIS A 8 -18.35 3.62 3.77
C HIS A 8 -17.28 4.70 3.60
N ARG A 9 -16.80 5.24 4.72
CA ARG A 9 -15.54 5.98 4.75
C ARG A 9 -14.42 4.94 4.68
N ILE A 10 -13.52 5.10 3.73
CA ILE A 10 -12.37 4.22 3.57
C ILE A 10 -11.12 5.02 3.91
N ALA A 11 -10.37 4.57 4.91
CA ALA A 11 -9.11 5.17 5.32
C ALA A 11 -7.94 4.31 4.82
N VAL A 12 -7.09 4.85 3.95
CA VAL A 12 -5.88 4.17 3.48
C VAL A 12 -4.69 4.73 4.24
N ILE A 13 -4.04 3.88 5.04
CA ILE A 13 -2.87 4.21 5.88
C ILE A 13 -1.61 3.74 5.16
N GLY A 14 -0.65 4.65 4.97
CA GLY A 14 0.67 4.36 4.39
C GLY A 14 1.57 3.55 5.31
N ASP A 15 2.85 3.46 4.94
CA ASP A 15 3.89 2.74 5.64
C ASP A 15 3.99 3.15 7.12
N VAL A 16 4.07 2.17 8.01
CA VAL A 16 4.21 2.39 9.47
C VAL A 16 5.67 2.33 9.89
N GLY A 17 6.45 1.46 9.25
CA GLY A 17 7.90 1.35 9.47
C GLY A 17 8.28 1.22 10.94
N GLY A 18 7.69 0.31 11.71
CA GLY A 18 8.02 0.10 13.12
C GLY A 18 7.63 1.23 14.08
N HIS A 19 6.83 2.20 13.64
CA HIS A 19 6.35 3.29 14.50
C HIS A 19 4.97 2.96 15.10
N ALA A 20 4.88 1.91 15.91
CA ALA A 20 3.63 1.40 16.51
C ALA A 20 2.79 2.48 17.21
N TRP A 21 3.43 3.42 17.91
CA TRP A 21 2.74 4.50 18.60
C TRP A 21 2.02 5.45 17.64
N MET A 22 2.59 5.68 16.43
CA MET A 22 1.96 6.52 15.41
C MET A 22 0.76 5.81 14.80
N LEU A 23 0.88 4.51 14.51
CA LEU A 23 -0.26 3.71 14.06
C LEU A 23 -1.39 3.76 15.09
N ARG A 24 -1.08 3.54 16.37
CA ARG A 24 -2.06 3.63 17.46
C ARG A 24 -2.76 4.99 17.49
N ARG A 25 -2.00 6.07 17.43
CA ARG A 25 -2.53 7.42 17.41
C ARG A 25 -3.42 7.68 16.20
N CYS A 26 -2.98 7.30 15.00
CA CYS A 26 -3.75 7.41 13.77
C CYS A 26 -5.09 6.67 13.87
N LEU A 27 -5.09 5.44 14.39
CA LEU A 27 -6.29 4.65 14.60
C LEU A 27 -7.26 5.30 15.59
N GLN A 28 -6.74 5.85 16.69
CA GLN A 28 -7.55 6.58 17.67
C GLN A 28 -8.18 7.86 17.08
N GLU A 29 -7.44 8.59 16.25
CA GLU A 29 -7.94 9.77 15.53
C GLU A 29 -9.04 9.38 14.50
N LEU A 30 -9.01 8.17 13.95
CA LEU A 30 -10.07 7.60 13.12
C LEU A 30 -11.27 7.08 13.92
N GLY A 31 -11.19 7.05 15.26
CA GLY A 31 -12.23 6.56 16.14
C GLY A 31 -12.17 5.06 16.46
N ALA A 32 -11.09 4.38 16.07
CA ALA A 32 -10.93 2.96 16.38
C ALA A 32 -10.55 2.72 17.85
N ASP A 33 -11.10 1.66 18.46
CA ASP A 33 -10.65 1.17 19.76
C ASP A 33 -9.46 0.23 19.57
N THR A 34 -8.27 0.75 19.80
CA THR A 34 -7.01 -0.01 19.67
C THR A 34 -6.80 -1.05 20.77
N SER A 35 -7.60 -1.05 21.83
CA SER A 35 -7.57 -2.06 22.88
C SER A 35 -8.44 -3.28 22.55
N ALA A 36 -9.63 -3.03 22.02
CA ALA A 36 -10.54 -4.07 21.53
C ALA A 36 -10.23 -4.54 20.09
N GLY A 37 -9.52 -3.73 19.31
CA GLY A 37 -9.27 -3.98 17.89
C GLY A 37 -10.48 -3.65 17.00
N THR A 38 -11.36 -2.75 17.44
CA THR A 38 -12.59 -2.45 16.69
C THR A 38 -12.49 -1.16 15.89
N VAL A 39 -13.01 -1.20 14.67
CA VAL A 39 -13.15 -0.08 13.73
C VAL A 39 -14.60 0.43 13.79
N PRO A 40 -14.86 1.74 13.64
CA PRO A 40 -16.24 2.27 13.55
C PRO A 40 -17.05 1.60 12.45
N ASP A 41 -18.37 1.38 12.69
CA ASP A 41 -19.25 0.63 11.77
C ASP A 41 -19.36 1.25 10.36
N ASP A 42 -19.15 2.56 10.24
CA ASP A 42 -19.20 3.30 8.98
C ASP A 42 -17.85 3.36 8.25
N MET A 43 -16.80 2.67 8.75
CA MET A 43 -15.44 2.80 8.23
C MET A 43 -14.82 1.45 7.85
N VAL A 44 -14.01 1.47 6.79
CA VAL A 44 -13.04 0.43 6.47
C VAL A 44 -11.64 1.05 6.51
N ILE A 45 -10.68 0.35 7.09
CA ILE A 45 -9.28 0.78 7.15
C ILE A 45 -8.44 -0.19 6.33
N ILE A 46 -7.63 0.36 5.41
CA ILE A 46 -6.66 -0.38 4.61
C ILE A 46 -5.27 0.09 5.03
N GLN A 47 -4.44 -0.82 5.52
CA GLN A 47 -3.03 -0.56 5.79
C GLN A 47 -2.21 -1.17 4.65
N VAL A 48 -1.38 -0.35 3.97
CA VAL A 48 -0.78 -0.73 2.68
C VAL A 48 0.47 -1.62 2.77
N GLY A 49 0.90 -2.04 3.96
CA GLY A 49 2.13 -2.81 4.18
C GLY A 49 3.25 -1.98 4.82
N ASP A 50 4.43 -2.58 4.97
CA ASP A 50 5.57 -1.99 5.67
C ASP A 50 5.22 -1.54 7.10
N LEU A 51 4.68 -2.48 7.88
CA LEU A 51 4.44 -2.28 9.31
C LEU A 51 5.73 -2.23 10.12
N ILE A 52 6.77 -2.90 9.64
CA ILE A 52 7.98 -3.28 10.37
C ILE A 52 9.22 -2.54 9.86
N HIS A 53 10.31 -2.68 10.62
CA HIS A 53 11.63 -2.09 10.37
C HIS A 53 11.65 -0.55 10.47
N LYS A 54 12.79 0.08 10.19
CA LYS A 54 13.01 1.54 10.21
C LYS A 54 12.83 2.17 11.61
N GLY A 55 11.73 1.91 12.30
CA GLY A 55 11.39 2.47 13.60
C GLY A 55 11.65 1.52 14.78
N PRO A 56 11.38 1.97 16.01
CA PRO A 56 11.85 1.29 17.23
C PRO A 56 10.97 0.12 17.68
N ASP A 57 9.77 -0.09 17.12
CA ASP A 57 8.80 -1.05 17.66
C ASP A 57 8.02 -1.80 16.57
N SER A 58 8.73 -2.63 15.80
CA SER A 58 8.14 -3.54 14.82
C SER A 58 7.16 -4.53 15.49
N ALA A 59 7.52 -5.03 16.68
CA ALA A 59 6.67 -5.98 17.42
C ALA A 59 5.34 -5.37 17.85
N GLY A 60 5.36 -4.14 18.35
CA GLY A 60 4.14 -3.41 18.71
C GLY A 60 3.26 -3.10 17.51
N ALA A 61 3.84 -2.78 16.34
CA ALA A 61 3.10 -2.53 15.10
C ALA A 61 2.38 -3.80 14.61
N VAL A 62 3.08 -4.95 14.56
CA VAL A 62 2.48 -6.26 14.19
C VAL A 62 1.40 -6.67 15.19
N THR A 63 1.67 -6.56 16.49
CA THR A 63 0.69 -6.90 17.54
C THR A 63 -0.58 -6.05 17.44
N LEU A 64 -0.44 -4.76 17.12
CA LEU A 64 -1.59 -3.88 16.96
C LEU A 64 -2.39 -4.25 15.70
N ALA A 65 -1.73 -4.48 14.57
CA ALA A 65 -2.38 -4.92 13.34
C ALA A 65 -3.08 -6.28 13.50
N ASP A 66 -2.46 -7.26 14.18
CA ASP A 66 -3.09 -8.56 14.46
C ASP A 66 -4.36 -8.41 15.30
N ARG A 67 -4.34 -7.51 16.28
CA ARG A 67 -5.52 -7.21 17.10
C ARG A 67 -6.65 -6.59 16.26
N MET A 68 -6.32 -5.66 15.35
CA MET A 68 -7.29 -5.06 14.42
C MET A 68 -7.88 -6.12 13.48
N LEU A 69 -7.03 -7.00 12.93
CA LEU A 69 -7.43 -8.13 12.10
C LEU A 69 -8.37 -9.11 12.84
N ALA A 70 -8.15 -9.32 14.14
CA ALA A 70 -8.99 -10.20 14.95
C ALA A 70 -10.32 -9.54 15.34
N GLY A 71 -10.30 -8.26 15.73
CA GLY A 71 -11.47 -7.55 16.22
C GLY A 71 -12.40 -6.99 15.14
N SER A 72 -11.84 -6.72 13.93
CA SER A 72 -12.58 -6.13 12.81
C SER A 72 -12.20 -6.80 11.47
N PRO A 73 -12.43 -8.11 11.30
CA PRO A 73 -11.93 -8.88 10.16
C PRO A 73 -12.51 -8.46 8.81
N THR A 74 -13.63 -7.76 8.77
CA THR A 74 -14.26 -7.23 7.54
C THR A 74 -13.99 -5.74 7.31
N GLN A 75 -13.49 -5.03 8.33
CA GLN A 75 -13.26 -3.59 8.28
C GLN A 75 -11.78 -3.22 8.34
N TRP A 76 -10.91 -4.16 8.70
CA TRP A 76 -9.45 -4.01 8.62
C TRP A 76 -8.90 -4.86 7.47
N ILE A 77 -8.27 -4.22 6.49
CA ILE A 77 -7.61 -4.88 5.36
C ILE A 77 -6.11 -4.65 5.48
N GLN A 78 -5.35 -5.73 5.64
CA GLN A 78 -3.89 -5.69 5.71
C GLN A 78 -3.30 -6.05 4.36
N LEU A 79 -2.50 -5.15 3.78
CA LEU A 79 -1.64 -5.48 2.64
C LEU A 79 -0.23 -5.80 3.12
N LEU A 80 0.53 -6.47 2.26
CA LEU A 80 1.92 -6.84 2.51
C LEU A 80 2.86 -5.93 1.73
N GLY A 81 3.86 -5.39 2.42
CA GLY A 81 4.96 -4.66 1.82
C GLY A 81 6.18 -5.54 1.57
N ASN A 82 7.22 -4.93 1.02
CA ASN A 82 8.49 -5.61 0.78
C ASN A 82 9.23 -5.92 2.09
N HIS A 83 9.01 -5.13 3.15
CA HIS A 83 9.59 -5.41 4.46
C HIS A 83 9.00 -6.67 5.08
N GLU A 84 7.69 -6.92 5.01
CA GLU A 84 7.09 -8.19 5.43
C GLU A 84 7.54 -9.35 4.54
N ALA A 85 7.69 -9.12 3.23
CA ALA A 85 8.03 -10.16 2.26
C ALA A 85 9.38 -10.84 2.56
N GLN A 86 10.41 -10.11 3.00
CA GLN A 86 11.69 -10.69 3.36
C GLN A 86 11.64 -11.59 4.61
N GLU A 87 10.62 -11.44 5.48
CA GLU A 87 10.48 -12.17 6.73
C GLU A 87 9.95 -13.61 6.55
N GLY A 88 10.20 -14.20 5.40
CA GLY A 88 9.89 -15.60 5.09
C GLY A 88 8.62 -15.79 4.28
N LEU A 89 8.21 -14.76 3.52
CA LEU A 89 7.07 -14.82 2.59
C LEU A 89 7.51 -14.96 1.13
N GLY A 90 8.82 -15.17 0.85
CA GLY A 90 9.36 -15.33 -0.50
C GLY A 90 9.98 -14.07 -1.12
N GLY A 91 9.95 -12.93 -0.42
CA GLY A 91 10.61 -11.72 -0.89
C GLY A 91 12.14 -11.76 -0.70
N PRO A 92 12.90 -11.00 -1.52
CA PRO A 92 14.34 -10.91 -1.39
C PRO A 92 14.76 -10.25 -0.09
N ALA A 93 15.85 -10.72 0.54
CA ALA A 93 16.43 -10.08 1.69
C ALA A 93 17.17 -8.80 1.28
N PHE A 94 16.90 -7.70 1.95
CA PHE A 94 17.49 -6.39 1.68
C PHE A 94 17.71 -5.53 2.92
N TRP A 95 16.91 -5.74 3.97
CA TRP A 95 17.02 -5.01 5.23
C TRP A 95 17.85 -5.81 6.23
N HIS A 96 18.68 -5.13 7.00
CA HIS A 96 19.65 -5.78 7.89
C HIS A 96 19.05 -6.32 9.20
N GLU A 97 17.93 -5.75 9.64
CA GLU A 97 17.21 -6.22 10.82
C GLU A 97 16.36 -7.43 10.44
N VAL A 98 16.40 -8.46 11.26
CA VAL A 98 15.59 -9.67 11.12
C VAL A 98 14.71 -9.79 12.34
N LEU A 99 13.43 -9.98 12.15
CA LEU A 99 12.47 -10.17 13.22
C LEU A 99 12.71 -11.48 13.97
N ASP A 100 12.29 -11.52 15.23
CA ASP A 100 12.28 -12.77 15.98
C ASP A 100 11.36 -13.83 15.34
N GLY A 101 11.58 -15.11 15.69
CA GLY A 101 10.88 -16.22 15.08
C GLY A 101 9.36 -16.20 15.32
N GLY A 102 8.90 -15.62 16.42
CA GLY A 102 7.48 -15.52 16.75
C GLY A 102 6.76 -14.53 15.83
N LEU A 103 7.33 -13.33 15.62
CA LEU A 103 6.77 -12.33 14.70
C LEU A 103 6.77 -12.82 13.26
N ARG A 104 7.85 -13.49 12.82
CA ARG A 104 7.91 -14.10 11.49
C ARG A 104 6.85 -15.19 11.30
N ALA A 105 6.60 -16.00 12.31
CA ALA A 105 5.53 -16.99 12.29
C ALA A 105 4.14 -16.33 12.19
N GLU A 106 3.96 -15.20 12.88
CA GLU A 106 2.71 -14.45 12.82
C GLU A 106 2.44 -13.89 11.41
N LEU A 107 3.43 -13.26 10.78
CA LEU A 107 3.30 -12.75 9.40
C LEU A 107 2.96 -13.88 8.42
N ARG A 108 3.61 -15.06 8.54
CA ARG A 108 3.28 -16.22 7.72
C ARG A 108 1.85 -16.69 7.98
N ARG A 109 1.41 -16.73 9.23
CA ARG A 109 0.04 -17.11 9.60
C ARG A 109 -0.99 -16.19 8.93
N TRP A 110 -0.72 -14.89 8.82
CA TRP A 110 -1.64 -13.97 8.11
C TRP A 110 -1.84 -14.35 6.64
N VAL A 111 -0.78 -14.76 5.96
CA VAL A 111 -0.87 -15.25 4.57
C VAL A 111 -1.57 -16.60 4.51
N GLU A 112 -1.18 -17.56 5.33
CA GLU A 112 -1.75 -18.93 5.36
C GLU A 112 -3.25 -18.93 5.70
N THR A 113 -3.73 -17.94 6.44
CA THR A 113 -5.14 -17.80 6.85
C THR A 113 -5.91 -16.73 6.05
N ASP A 114 -5.36 -16.26 4.93
CA ASP A 114 -5.96 -15.23 4.05
C ASP A 114 -6.34 -13.91 4.78
N ARG A 115 -5.57 -13.55 5.82
CA ARG A 115 -5.75 -12.33 6.60
C ARG A 115 -4.93 -11.16 6.07
N ALA A 116 -3.92 -11.41 5.24
CA ALA A 116 -3.14 -10.41 4.53
C ALA A 116 -3.09 -10.73 3.04
N ARG A 117 -2.98 -9.69 2.22
CA ARG A 117 -3.06 -9.78 0.76
C ARG A 117 -2.14 -8.78 0.08
N LEU A 118 -1.99 -8.85 -1.24
CA LEU A 118 -1.18 -7.91 -2.03
C LEU A 118 -1.97 -6.70 -2.53
N ALA A 119 -3.29 -6.86 -2.72
CA ALA A 119 -4.10 -5.85 -3.36
C ALA A 119 -5.57 -5.91 -2.91
N VAL A 120 -6.25 -4.77 -3.02
CA VAL A 120 -7.71 -4.66 -2.88
C VAL A 120 -8.26 -3.66 -3.90
N GLY A 121 -9.42 -3.99 -4.49
CA GLY A 121 -10.16 -3.11 -5.38
C GLY A 121 -11.20 -2.28 -4.62
N LEU A 122 -11.37 -1.02 -5.01
CA LEU A 122 -12.36 -0.09 -4.48
C LEU A 122 -13.16 0.52 -5.62
N ASP A 123 -14.41 0.91 -5.34
CA ASP A 123 -15.11 1.92 -6.12
C ASP A 123 -15.35 3.15 -5.23
N THR A 124 -14.81 4.31 -5.64
CA THR A 124 -14.79 5.52 -4.81
C THR A 124 -15.48 6.67 -5.51
N VAL A 125 -16.07 7.56 -4.71
CA VAL A 125 -16.74 8.78 -5.22
C VAL A 125 -15.71 9.76 -5.81
N GLU A 126 -14.53 9.87 -5.17
CA GLU A 126 -13.52 10.87 -5.51
C GLU A 126 -12.67 10.49 -6.72
N TYR A 127 -12.37 9.18 -6.90
CA TYR A 127 -11.41 8.71 -7.90
C TYR A 127 -11.96 7.59 -8.80
N GLY A 128 -13.27 7.25 -8.68
CA GLY A 128 -13.86 6.09 -9.37
C GLY A 128 -13.24 4.77 -8.94
N PRO A 129 -13.09 3.80 -9.87
CA PRO A 129 -12.44 2.52 -9.59
C PRO A 129 -10.97 2.69 -9.21
N VAL A 130 -10.55 2.13 -8.07
CA VAL A 130 -9.20 2.28 -7.50
C VAL A 130 -8.62 0.93 -7.13
N LEU A 131 -7.38 0.66 -7.49
CA LEU A 131 -6.58 -0.45 -6.98
C LEU A 131 -5.67 0.07 -5.86
N VAL A 132 -5.72 -0.55 -4.68
CA VAL A 132 -4.78 -0.28 -3.59
C VAL A 132 -3.77 -1.43 -3.51
N THR A 133 -2.48 -1.10 -3.53
CA THR A 133 -1.36 -2.03 -3.38
C THR A 133 -0.26 -1.38 -2.54
N HIS A 134 0.80 -2.13 -2.19
CA HIS A 134 1.91 -1.54 -1.45
C HIS A 134 2.72 -0.54 -2.31
N ALA A 135 3.18 -0.94 -3.51
CA ALA A 135 4.10 -0.13 -4.33
C ALA A 135 3.53 0.32 -5.70
N GLY A 136 2.25 0.06 -5.96
CA GLY A 136 1.60 0.36 -7.23
C GLY A 136 1.75 -0.77 -8.28
N LEU A 137 0.88 -0.75 -9.27
CA LEU A 137 0.84 -1.68 -10.39
C LEU A 137 1.46 -1.04 -11.63
N THR A 138 2.65 -1.49 -12.04
CA THR A 138 3.26 -1.05 -13.30
C THR A 138 2.50 -1.60 -14.51
N ARG A 139 2.61 -0.93 -15.66
CA ARG A 139 1.99 -1.39 -16.91
C ARG A 139 2.49 -2.78 -17.31
N GLN A 140 3.77 -3.06 -17.11
CA GLN A 140 4.35 -4.37 -17.42
C GLN A 140 3.73 -5.48 -16.56
N LYS A 141 3.54 -5.23 -15.28
CA LYS A 141 2.87 -6.17 -14.36
C LYS A 141 1.40 -6.34 -14.72
N TRP A 142 0.70 -5.24 -15.04
CA TRP A 142 -0.69 -5.28 -15.51
C TRP A 142 -0.85 -6.14 -16.78
N VAL A 143 0.08 -6.03 -17.74
CA VAL A 143 0.09 -6.90 -18.93
C VAL A 143 0.32 -8.36 -18.56
N ALA A 144 1.28 -8.63 -17.65
CA ALA A 144 1.63 -9.98 -17.21
C ALA A 144 0.47 -10.70 -16.50
N ILE A 145 -0.37 -9.98 -15.75
CA ILE A 145 -1.57 -10.55 -15.10
C ILE A 145 -2.81 -10.56 -16.00
N GLY A 146 -2.67 -10.35 -17.31
CA GLY A 146 -3.75 -10.49 -18.28
C GLY A 146 -4.56 -9.23 -18.59
N ARG A 147 -4.08 -8.04 -18.26
CA ARG A 147 -4.72 -6.75 -18.54
C ARG A 147 -6.13 -6.63 -17.94
N PRO A 148 -6.31 -6.85 -16.63
CA PRO A 148 -7.62 -6.75 -16.01
C PRO A 148 -8.26 -5.37 -16.25
N GLY A 149 -9.55 -5.35 -16.60
CA GLY A 149 -10.28 -4.12 -16.90
C GLY A 149 -10.84 -3.42 -15.66
N SER A 150 -10.73 -4.05 -14.47
CA SER A 150 -11.24 -3.48 -13.21
C SER A 150 -10.29 -3.78 -12.05
N PRO A 151 -10.33 -3.00 -10.95
CA PRO A 151 -9.41 -3.17 -9.83
C PRO A 151 -9.64 -4.45 -9.03
N ASP A 152 -10.88 -4.97 -8.95
CA ASP A 152 -11.19 -6.25 -8.31
C ASP A 152 -10.54 -7.43 -9.07
N LEU A 153 -10.65 -7.47 -10.40
CA LEU A 153 -9.99 -8.47 -11.23
C LEU A 153 -8.46 -8.40 -11.14
N ALA A 154 -7.91 -7.18 -11.04
CA ALA A 154 -6.49 -6.97 -10.81
C ALA A 154 -6.07 -7.49 -9.44
N ALA A 155 -6.82 -7.14 -8.38
CA ALA A 155 -6.57 -7.58 -7.02
C ALA A 155 -6.65 -9.11 -6.90
N ALA A 156 -7.67 -9.73 -7.50
CA ALA A 156 -7.82 -11.19 -7.52
C ALA A 156 -6.61 -11.89 -8.17
N SER A 157 -6.13 -11.36 -9.31
CA SER A 157 -4.97 -11.91 -10.01
C SER A 157 -3.69 -11.78 -9.19
N LEU A 158 -3.45 -10.62 -8.57
CA LEU A 158 -2.28 -10.36 -7.74
C LEU A 158 -2.30 -11.20 -6.46
N ASN A 159 -3.43 -11.29 -5.78
CA ASN A 159 -3.57 -12.08 -4.54
C ASN A 159 -3.37 -13.58 -4.80
N LYS A 160 -3.76 -14.07 -5.98
CA LYS A 160 -3.46 -15.45 -6.38
C LYS A 160 -1.97 -15.71 -6.52
N GLU A 161 -1.18 -14.75 -7.01
CA GLU A 161 0.28 -14.91 -7.09
C GLU A 161 0.92 -15.08 -5.72
N LEU A 162 0.41 -14.45 -4.67
CA LEU A 162 0.96 -14.53 -3.31
C LEU A 162 1.15 -15.99 -2.84
N THR A 163 0.21 -16.86 -3.20
CA THR A 163 0.24 -18.28 -2.81
C THR A 163 0.78 -19.20 -3.89
N ALA A 164 0.62 -18.82 -5.17
CA ALA A 164 0.99 -19.67 -6.30
C ALA A 164 2.47 -19.49 -6.71
N ASP A 165 2.99 -18.25 -6.63
CA ASP A 165 4.36 -17.91 -7.02
C ASP A 165 4.83 -16.67 -6.25
N PRO A 166 5.26 -16.82 -4.99
CA PRO A 166 5.74 -15.71 -4.17
C PRO A 166 6.92 -14.95 -4.80
N ASP A 167 7.79 -15.62 -5.55
CA ASP A 167 8.92 -14.97 -6.24
C ASP A 167 8.42 -13.98 -7.31
N LEU A 168 7.32 -14.29 -7.99
CA LEU A 168 6.67 -13.38 -8.94
C LEU A 168 5.89 -12.27 -8.22
N ALA A 169 5.23 -12.60 -7.12
CA ALA A 169 4.50 -11.64 -6.29
C ALA A 169 5.41 -10.54 -5.73
N PHE A 170 6.59 -10.94 -5.25
CA PHE A 170 7.59 -10.06 -4.64
C PHE A 170 8.82 -9.81 -5.53
N ALA A 171 8.67 -9.92 -6.86
CA ALA A 171 9.76 -9.65 -7.79
C ALA A 171 10.33 -8.23 -7.59
N ALA A 172 11.63 -8.15 -7.27
CA ALA A 172 12.30 -6.88 -7.04
C ALA A 172 12.50 -6.10 -8.34
N GLY A 173 12.43 -4.76 -8.22
CA GLY A 173 12.70 -3.81 -9.28
C GLY A 173 14.08 -3.16 -9.18
N GLU A 174 14.19 -1.98 -9.78
CA GLU A 174 15.44 -1.20 -9.85
C GLU A 174 15.96 -0.77 -8.46
N MET A 175 15.11 -0.71 -7.43
CA MET A 175 15.50 -0.29 -6.08
C MET A 175 16.57 -1.20 -5.46
N LEU A 176 16.61 -2.48 -5.83
CA LEU A 176 17.68 -3.40 -5.41
C LEU A 176 18.86 -3.45 -6.40
N GLY A 177 18.92 -2.54 -7.37
CA GLY A 177 20.01 -2.50 -8.35
C GLY A 177 20.03 -3.68 -9.34
N VAL A 178 18.97 -4.47 -9.37
CA VAL A 178 18.85 -5.64 -10.23
C VAL A 178 18.12 -5.24 -11.50
N LYS A 179 18.63 -5.64 -12.68
CA LYS A 179 17.82 -5.59 -13.89
C LYS A 179 16.72 -6.64 -13.77
N PRO A 180 15.46 -6.26 -13.69
CA PRO A 180 14.39 -7.21 -13.47
C PRO A 180 14.29 -8.19 -14.63
N ARG A 181 14.33 -9.49 -14.34
CA ARG A 181 14.01 -10.55 -15.30
C ARG A 181 12.51 -10.75 -15.46
N LEU A 182 11.75 -10.33 -14.47
CA LEU A 182 10.30 -10.38 -14.38
C LEU A 182 9.76 -8.96 -14.24
N PRO A 183 8.49 -8.69 -14.59
CA PRO A 183 7.84 -7.45 -14.22
C PRO A 183 7.92 -7.24 -12.71
N VAL A 184 8.30 -6.04 -12.28
CA VAL A 184 8.39 -5.73 -10.86
C VAL A 184 7.07 -6.00 -10.14
N GLY A 185 7.14 -6.63 -8.97
CA GLY A 185 5.99 -6.94 -8.12
C GLY A 185 5.37 -5.69 -7.50
N VAL A 186 4.12 -5.79 -7.10
CA VAL A 186 3.36 -4.66 -6.51
C VAL A 186 3.82 -4.26 -5.11
N ALA A 187 4.84 -4.93 -4.56
CA ALA A 187 5.51 -4.56 -3.32
C ALA A 187 6.90 -3.90 -3.54
N TRP A 188 7.35 -3.71 -4.80
CA TRP A 188 8.72 -3.27 -5.08
C TRP A 188 8.87 -2.17 -6.13
N ALA A 189 7.81 -1.75 -6.79
CA ALA A 189 7.91 -0.76 -7.84
C ALA A 189 8.40 0.59 -7.28
N SER A 190 9.51 1.10 -7.81
CA SER A 190 9.93 2.48 -7.52
C SER A 190 8.93 3.48 -8.11
N PRO A 191 8.84 4.71 -7.58
CA PRO A 191 8.03 5.75 -8.19
C PRO A 191 8.38 6.00 -9.67
N ARG A 192 9.66 5.84 -10.06
CA ARG A 192 10.10 5.99 -11.45
C ARG A 192 9.59 4.85 -12.33
N GLU A 193 9.66 3.60 -11.87
CA GLU A 193 9.13 2.44 -12.60
C GLU A 193 7.62 2.55 -12.73
N LEU A 194 6.91 2.86 -11.64
CA LEU A 194 5.45 2.98 -11.63
C LEU A 194 4.99 4.09 -12.58
N LEU A 195 5.37 5.33 -12.31
CA LEU A 195 4.91 6.50 -13.08
C LEU A 195 5.44 6.47 -14.52
N GLY A 196 6.69 6.01 -14.72
CA GLY A 196 7.29 5.88 -16.05
C GLY A 196 6.60 4.84 -16.92
N SER A 197 6.09 3.77 -16.32
CA SER A 197 5.39 2.73 -17.07
C SER A 197 4.04 3.18 -17.65
N TRP A 198 3.44 4.21 -17.07
CA TRP A 198 2.13 4.75 -17.46
C TRP A 198 2.21 6.15 -18.11
N ASP A 199 3.40 6.75 -18.25
CA ASP A 199 3.56 8.16 -18.69
C ASP A 199 2.86 8.48 -20.03
N MET A 200 2.84 7.51 -20.96
CA MET A 200 2.27 7.64 -22.31
C MET A 200 1.00 6.80 -22.52
N GLU A 201 0.50 6.15 -21.48
CA GLU A 201 -0.57 5.17 -21.58
C GLU A 201 -1.73 5.56 -20.67
N PRO A 202 -2.98 5.28 -21.05
CA PRO A 202 -4.13 5.48 -20.19
C PRO A 202 -4.09 4.53 -19.00
N LEU A 203 -4.57 4.99 -17.84
CA LEU A 203 -4.76 4.13 -16.67
C LEU A 203 -6.06 3.34 -16.82
N PRO A 204 -6.04 2.00 -16.61
CA PRO A 204 -7.26 1.21 -16.62
C PRO A 204 -8.18 1.53 -15.42
N PHE A 205 -7.61 2.02 -14.34
CA PHE A 205 -8.25 2.46 -13.10
C PHE A 205 -7.24 3.29 -12.29
N SER A 206 -7.72 4.06 -11.33
CA SER A 206 -6.86 4.79 -10.40
C SER A 206 -6.08 3.85 -9.46
N GLN A 207 -5.01 4.34 -8.84
CA GLN A 207 -4.19 3.55 -7.92
C GLN A 207 -3.89 4.34 -6.65
N VAL A 208 -3.80 3.64 -5.50
CA VAL A 208 -3.26 4.16 -4.25
C VAL A 208 -2.15 3.24 -3.76
N HIS A 209 -1.03 3.81 -3.34
CA HIS A 209 0.12 3.04 -2.86
C HIS A 209 0.92 3.75 -1.76
N GLY A 210 1.77 3.01 -1.04
CA GLY A 210 2.81 3.46 -0.10
C GLY A 210 4.22 3.28 -0.66
N HIS A 211 5.07 2.55 0.08
CA HIS A 211 6.40 2.04 -0.26
C HIS A 211 7.50 3.08 -0.43
N ALA A 212 7.33 4.02 -1.34
CA ALA A 212 8.33 5.04 -1.63
C ALA A 212 7.69 6.33 -2.12
N SER A 213 8.03 7.42 -1.46
CA SER A 213 7.51 8.74 -1.83
C SER A 213 8.14 9.22 -3.14
N PRO A 214 7.35 9.64 -4.14
CA PRO A 214 7.85 10.31 -5.34
C PRO A 214 8.32 11.74 -5.05
N ARG A 215 8.12 12.23 -3.82
CA ARG A 215 8.50 13.57 -3.41
C ARG A 215 9.52 13.55 -2.27
N ARG A 216 10.56 14.37 -2.39
CA ARG A 216 11.52 14.66 -1.32
C ARG A 216 10.94 15.76 -0.45
N TRP A 217 10.36 15.40 0.69
CA TRP A 217 9.63 16.34 1.55
C TRP A 217 10.54 17.37 2.23
N SER A 218 11.81 17.04 2.49
CA SER A 218 12.78 17.95 3.08
C SER A 218 13.13 19.13 2.15
N SER A 219 13.28 18.88 0.86
CA SER A 219 13.61 19.90 -0.15
C SER A 219 12.40 20.39 -0.95
N ASP A 220 11.23 19.81 -0.72
CA ASP A 220 9.98 20.10 -1.42
C ASP A 220 10.09 19.95 -2.95
N THR A 221 10.81 18.93 -3.40
CA THR A 221 11.05 18.64 -4.83
C THR A 221 10.61 17.25 -5.21
N TRP A 222 10.24 17.03 -6.46
CA TRP A 222 10.03 15.69 -6.99
C TRP A 222 11.34 14.91 -7.03
N ALA A 223 11.26 13.61 -6.79
CA ALA A 223 12.40 12.71 -6.90
C ALA A 223 13.00 12.77 -8.34
N PRO A 224 14.32 12.65 -8.49
CA PRO A 224 14.96 12.69 -9.81
C PRO A 224 14.55 11.50 -10.65
N GLY A 225 14.48 11.71 -11.97
CA GLY A 225 14.18 10.65 -12.95
C GLY A 225 12.70 10.37 -13.15
N LEU A 226 11.80 11.08 -12.45
CA LEU A 226 10.37 10.99 -12.73
C LEU A 226 10.02 11.61 -14.09
N PRO A 227 9.02 11.07 -14.82
CA PRO A 227 8.61 11.60 -16.11
C PRO A 227 8.12 13.05 -15.99
N ARG A 228 8.63 13.94 -16.83
CA ARG A 228 8.29 15.37 -16.77
C ARG A 228 6.79 15.62 -17.01
N ARG A 229 6.18 14.87 -17.92
CA ARG A 229 4.75 15.00 -18.23
C ARG A 229 3.90 14.67 -17.01
N THR A 230 4.24 13.60 -16.32
CA THR A 230 3.52 13.16 -15.11
C THR A 230 3.71 14.18 -13.99
N THR A 231 4.94 14.68 -13.76
CA THR A 231 5.20 15.67 -12.70
C THR A 231 4.57 17.04 -12.94
N THR A 232 4.30 17.43 -14.19
CA THR A 232 3.56 18.70 -14.48
C THR A 232 2.09 18.65 -14.12
N ARG A 233 1.54 17.47 -13.86
CA ARG A 233 0.14 17.23 -13.47
C ARG A 233 0.03 16.75 -12.02
N ALA A 234 1.12 16.86 -11.26
CA ALA A 234 1.17 16.36 -9.91
C ALA A 234 0.81 17.43 -8.90
N ALA A 235 0.04 17.04 -7.90
CA ALA A 235 -0.21 17.80 -6.69
C ALA A 235 0.47 17.11 -5.49
N ALA A 236 0.82 17.88 -4.47
CA ALA A 236 1.39 17.37 -3.24
C ALA A 236 0.77 18.05 -2.03
N ASP A 237 0.27 17.27 -1.09
CA ASP A 237 -0.14 17.72 0.23
C ASP A 237 1.04 17.53 1.21
N ARG A 238 1.75 18.62 1.47
CA ARG A 238 2.92 18.60 2.35
C ARG A 238 2.57 18.25 3.81
N LYS A 239 1.37 18.62 4.25
CA LYS A 239 0.93 18.36 5.63
C LYS A 239 0.67 16.87 5.85
N ARG A 240 0.05 16.22 4.85
CA ARG A 240 -0.24 14.79 4.89
C ARG A 240 0.87 13.92 4.33
N ARG A 241 1.82 14.55 3.61
CA ARG A 241 2.83 13.87 2.78
C ARG A 241 2.20 12.94 1.74
N HIS A 242 1.12 13.39 1.11
CA HIS A 242 0.51 12.70 -0.01
C HIS A 242 0.90 13.35 -1.33
N SER A 243 1.05 12.52 -2.37
CA SER A 243 1.23 12.97 -3.75
C SER A 243 0.12 12.40 -4.63
N ASP A 244 -0.40 13.22 -5.53
CA ASP A 244 -1.43 12.84 -6.50
C ASP A 244 -0.96 13.19 -7.91
N PHE A 245 -0.92 12.19 -8.78
CA PHE A 245 -0.58 12.32 -10.18
C PHE A 245 -1.83 12.02 -11.01
N SER A 246 -2.32 13.02 -11.77
CA SER A 246 -3.52 12.89 -12.58
C SER A 246 -3.21 12.61 -14.05
N TRP A 247 -4.06 11.82 -14.69
CA TRP A 247 -4.02 11.51 -16.12
C TRP A 247 -5.11 12.27 -16.90
N PRO A 248 -4.92 12.50 -18.23
CA PRO A 248 -5.90 13.24 -19.03
C PRO A 248 -7.27 12.56 -19.14
N ASP A 249 -7.31 11.24 -18.97
CA ASP A 249 -8.51 10.41 -18.98
C ASP A 249 -9.24 10.35 -17.64
N GLY A 250 -8.75 11.08 -16.63
CA GLY A 250 -9.35 11.15 -15.29
C GLY A 250 -8.81 10.13 -14.30
N GLY A 251 -7.83 9.28 -14.68
CA GLY A 251 -7.18 8.36 -13.76
C GLY A 251 -6.18 9.06 -12.83
N HIS A 252 -5.93 8.48 -11.65
CA HIS A 252 -5.01 8.99 -10.64
C HIS A 252 -4.05 7.91 -10.14
N ILE A 253 -2.81 8.30 -9.82
CA ILE A 253 -1.90 7.50 -8.98
C ILE A 253 -1.57 8.33 -7.74
N LEU A 254 -2.02 7.85 -6.58
CA LEU A 254 -1.84 8.52 -5.29
C LEU A 254 -0.81 7.75 -4.45
N CYS A 255 0.16 8.50 -3.90
CA CYS A 255 1.11 7.97 -2.93
C CYS A 255 0.76 8.48 -1.53
N VAL A 256 0.63 7.56 -0.57
CA VAL A 256 0.33 7.85 0.84
C VAL A 256 1.51 7.48 1.76
N ASP A 257 2.69 7.21 1.20
CA ASP A 257 3.89 6.93 1.98
C ASP A 257 4.36 8.19 2.71
N PRO A 258 4.47 8.15 4.05
CA PRO A 258 4.95 9.29 4.84
C PRO A 258 6.46 9.55 4.69
N ASP A 259 7.19 8.68 3.97
CA ASP A 259 8.65 8.76 3.76
C ASP A 259 9.43 8.73 5.09
N TYR A 260 9.27 7.66 5.87
CA TYR A 260 10.07 7.40 7.08
C TYR A 260 11.47 6.92 6.67
N GLY A 261 12.26 7.85 6.14
CA GLY A 261 13.68 7.62 5.86
C GLY A 261 14.55 7.74 7.11
N ALA A 262 15.76 7.21 7.06
CA ALA A 262 16.71 7.19 8.18
C ALA A 262 17.07 8.58 8.72
N ASP A 263 16.87 9.64 7.94
CA ASP A 263 17.36 11.00 8.23
C ASP A 263 16.26 12.01 8.58
N ALA A 264 15.00 11.62 8.55
CA ALA A 264 13.89 12.54 8.80
C ALA A 264 13.18 12.22 10.13
N ALA A 265 12.92 13.25 10.94
CA ALA A 265 12.05 13.09 12.10
C ALA A 265 10.70 12.52 11.65
N PRO A 266 10.20 11.46 12.30
CA PRO A 266 8.93 10.85 11.94
C PRO A 266 7.80 11.87 12.02
N VAL A 267 6.96 11.90 11.00
CA VAL A 267 5.74 12.73 10.98
C VAL A 267 4.53 11.84 11.35
N PRO A 268 3.47 12.42 11.93
CA PRO A 268 2.24 11.67 12.18
C PRO A 268 1.71 11.00 10.92
N LEU A 269 1.26 9.76 11.02
CA LEU A 269 0.51 9.08 9.97
C LEU A 269 -0.76 9.87 9.66
N SER A 270 -1.00 10.14 8.39
CA SER A 270 -2.17 10.86 7.93
C SER A 270 -2.84 10.01 6.83
N PRO A 271 -3.96 9.34 7.12
CA PRO A 271 -4.59 8.47 6.13
C PRO A 271 -5.22 9.27 4.99
N LEU A 272 -5.27 8.68 3.80
CA LEU A 272 -6.15 9.13 2.74
C LEU A 272 -7.58 8.66 3.08
N ILE A 273 -8.52 9.59 3.17
CA ILE A 273 -9.93 9.28 3.41
C ILE A 273 -10.70 9.47 2.11
N VAL A 274 -11.42 8.45 1.70
CA VAL A 274 -12.32 8.47 0.54
C VAL A 274 -13.69 7.87 0.92
N SER A 275 -14.70 8.15 0.10
CA SER A 275 -16.04 7.56 0.23
C SER A 275 -16.25 6.50 -0.83
N GLY A 276 -16.69 5.30 -0.45
CA GLY A 276 -16.85 4.24 -1.45
C GLY A 276 -17.18 2.88 -0.87
N GLU A 277 -16.92 1.86 -1.66
CA GLU A 277 -17.12 0.46 -1.26
C GLU A 277 -15.91 -0.41 -1.68
N ILE A 278 -15.72 -1.52 -0.97
CA ILE A 278 -14.75 -2.54 -1.32
C ILE A 278 -15.36 -3.41 -2.42
N LEU A 279 -14.62 -3.58 -3.52
CA LEU A 279 -14.96 -4.52 -4.58
C LEU A 279 -14.44 -5.93 -4.20
N VAL A 280 -15.32 -6.93 -4.29
CA VAL A 280 -15.06 -8.32 -3.89
C VAL A 280 -14.98 -9.21 -5.12
#